data_4fc8fbf6d3958e258c8cf546a8869990
#
_entry.id   4fc8fbf6d3958e258c8cf546a8869990
#
_cell.length_a   1.000
_cell.length_b   1.000
_cell.length_c   1.000
_cell.angle_alpha   90.00
_cell.angle_beta   90.00
_cell.angle_gamma   90.00
#
_symmetry.space_group_name_H-M   'P 1'
#
loop_
_entity.id
_entity.type
_entity.pdbx_description
1 polymer ?
#
loop_
_entity_poly.entity_id
_entity_poly.type
_entity_poly.pdbx_seq_one_letter_code
_entity_poly.pdbx_strand_id
1 'polypeptide(L)'
;EDLTAYYAYSEQVPTVMALGVLVDKDLSILCAGGFMVQLLPGATDAEIDQLEKNIAAMPSVTTLLHEGKTPEDMMQMALAGFAPNVLDERTVQYQCDCSAERTKEMLLSLGRAELARMRDEDPTCEVVCHFCHSKYQYDLNALLAEYDAQAAEAAQPKE
;
A
#
# COMPACT_ATOMS: atom_id res chain seq x y z
N GLU A 1 6.89 -14.68 5.21
CA GLU A 1 8.29 -14.89 5.65
C GLU A 1 9.13 -13.62 5.44
N ASP A 2 9.10 -12.99 4.26
CA ASP A 2 9.97 -11.86 3.91
C ASP A 2 9.76 -10.63 4.81
N LEU A 3 8.51 -10.24 5.08
CA LEU A 3 8.21 -9.10 5.97
C LEU A 3 8.65 -9.37 7.42
N THR A 4 8.42 -10.59 7.92
CA THR A 4 8.88 -10.98 9.26
C THR A 4 10.41 -10.94 9.34
N ALA A 5 11.10 -11.44 8.31
CA ALA A 5 12.56 -11.39 8.21
C ALA A 5 13.07 -9.95 8.15
N TYR A 6 12.40 -9.07 7.39
CA TYR A 6 12.74 -7.64 7.36
C TYR A 6 12.70 -7.00 8.76
N TYR A 7 11.61 -7.19 9.50
CA TYR A 7 11.51 -6.64 10.86
C TYR A 7 12.56 -7.23 11.82
N ALA A 8 12.82 -8.54 11.72
CA ALA A 8 13.80 -9.19 12.57
C ALA A 8 15.24 -8.77 12.26
N TYR A 9 15.63 -8.69 10.98
CA TYR A 9 17.02 -8.45 10.58
C TYR A 9 17.35 -6.97 10.36
N SER A 10 16.44 -6.19 9.77
CA SER A 10 16.70 -4.80 9.45
C SER A 10 16.26 -3.86 10.58
N GLU A 11 15.07 -4.06 11.12
CA GLU A 11 14.52 -3.23 12.19
C GLU A 11 14.95 -3.75 13.59
N GLN A 12 15.43 -4.98 13.68
CA GLN A 12 15.83 -5.65 14.93
C GLN A 12 14.70 -5.73 15.97
N VAL A 13 13.46 -5.83 15.48
CA VAL A 13 12.26 -5.99 16.31
C VAL A 13 11.71 -7.40 16.14
N PRO A 14 11.65 -8.22 17.20
CA PRO A 14 10.99 -9.52 17.14
C PRO A 14 9.53 -9.36 16.75
N THR A 15 9.15 -9.94 15.61
CA THR A 15 7.85 -9.71 14.99
C THR A 15 7.23 -11.02 14.54
N VAL A 16 5.96 -11.22 14.86
CA VAL A 16 5.11 -12.23 14.24
C VAL A 16 4.16 -11.53 13.28
N MET A 17 4.06 -12.03 12.06
CA MET A 17 3.15 -11.51 11.06
C MET A 17 2.44 -12.66 10.35
N ALA A 18 1.11 -12.55 10.26
CA ALA A 18 0.27 -13.47 9.51
C ALA A 18 -0.61 -12.67 8.55
N LEU A 19 -0.51 -12.98 7.28
CA LEU A 19 -1.29 -12.37 6.19
C LEU A 19 -2.03 -13.48 5.45
N GLY A 20 -3.22 -13.18 4.95
CA GLY A 20 -4.00 -14.13 4.17
C GLY A 20 -4.95 -13.45 3.20
N VAL A 21 -5.06 -14.05 2.02
CA VAL A 21 -6.04 -13.70 1.00
C VAL A 21 -6.74 -14.98 0.56
N LEU A 22 -8.06 -14.99 0.59
CA LEU A 22 -8.87 -16.09 0.06
C LEU A 22 -9.48 -15.65 -1.27
N VAL A 23 -9.17 -16.40 -2.33
CA VAL A 23 -9.62 -16.11 -3.69
C VAL A 23 -10.60 -17.19 -4.12
N ASP A 24 -11.73 -16.79 -4.72
CA ASP A 24 -12.72 -17.72 -5.28
C ASP A 24 -12.28 -18.23 -6.66
N LYS A 25 -13.02 -19.20 -7.21
CA LYS A 25 -12.73 -19.84 -8.51
C LYS A 25 -12.82 -18.85 -9.69
N ASP A 26 -13.60 -17.81 -9.56
CA ASP A 26 -13.74 -16.73 -10.55
C ASP A 26 -12.67 -15.63 -10.40
N LEU A 27 -11.68 -15.85 -9.52
CA LEU A 27 -10.60 -14.91 -9.16
C LEU A 27 -11.04 -13.69 -8.35
N SER A 28 -12.29 -13.65 -7.88
CA SER A 28 -12.73 -12.63 -6.92
C SER A 28 -12.12 -12.88 -5.54
N ILE A 29 -11.87 -11.80 -4.79
CA ILE A 29 -11.32 -11.88 -3.43
C ILE A 29 -12.49 -12.01 -2.46
N LEU A 30 -12.59 -13.15 -1.78
CA LEU A 30 -13.61 -13.42 -0.77
C LEU A 30 -13.28 -12.69 0.55
N CYS A 31 -12.05 -12.77 0.98
CA CYS A 31 -11.55 -12.04 2.15
C CYS A 31 -10.04 -11.84 2.07
N ALA A 32 -9.56 -10.78 2.68
CA ALA A 32 -8.15 -10.48 2.82
C ALA A 32 -7.89 -9.76 4.14
N GLY A 33 -6.79 -10.05 4.80
CA GLY A 33 -6.41 -9.39 6.02
C GLY A 33 -5.19 -10.01 6.67
N GLY A 34 -4.93 -9.60 7.91
CA GLY A 34 -3.79 -10.09 8.65
C GLY A 34 -3.66 -9.42 10.01
N PHE A 35 -2.63 -9.83 10.72
CA PHE A 35 -2.22 -9.17 11.94
C PHE A 35 -0.69 -9.17 12.05
N MET A 36 -0.18 -8.26 12.84
CA MET A 36 1.22 -8.16 13.22
C MET A 36 1.30 -7.96 14.73
N VAL A 37 2.19 -8.71 15.37
CA VAL A 37 2.51 -8.57 16.80
C VAL A 37 4.00 -8.33 16.92
N GLN A 38 4.37 -7.32 17.69
CA GLN A 38 5.75 -6.97 17.96
C GLN A 38 6.00 -6.96 19.47
N LEU A 39 7.14 -7.49 19.86
CA LEU A 39 7.59 -7.42 21.26
C LEU A 39 8.16 -6.03 21.56
N LEU A 40 7.67 -5.44 22.64
CA LEU A 40 8.25 -4.21 23.17
C LEU A 40 9.46 -4.52 24.06
N PRO A 41 10.42 -3.59 24.19
CA PRO A 41 11.54 -3.74 25.12
C PRO A 41 11.05 -3.99 26.54
N GLY A 42 11.58 -5.03 27.18
CA GLY A 42 11.24 -5.41 28.55
C GLY A 42 10.17 -6.50 28.67
N ALA A 43 9.70 -7.07 27.55
CA ALA A 43 8.85 -8.27 27.59
C ALA A 43 9.56 -9.41 28.31
N THR A 44 8.86 -10.07 29.24
CA THR A 44 9.39 -11.21 30.00
C THR A 44 9.30 -12.51 29.20
N ASP A 45 10.14 -13.49 29.53
CA ASP A 45 10.09 -14.81 28.90
C ASP A 45 8.71 -15.48 29.06
N ALA A 46 8.05 -15.27 30.20
CA ALA A 46 6.70 -15.81 30.44
C ALA A 46 5.64 -15.18 29.51
N GLU A 47 5.75 -13.90 29.20
CA GLU A 47 4.88 -13.20 28.24
C GLU A 47 5.14 -13.68 26.82
N ILE A 48 6.41 -13.88 26.46
CA ILE A 48 6.80 -14.42 25.15
C ILE A 48 6.24 -15.84 24.98
N ASP A 49 6.46 -16.71 25.95
CA ASP A 49 5.94 -18.09 25.94
C ASP A 49 4.40 -18.14 25.82
N GLN A 50 3.70 -17.23 26.49
CA GLN A 50 2.25 -17.15 26.40
C GLN A 50 1.79 -16.69 25.02
N LEU A 51 2.46 -15.69 24.46
CA LEU A 51 2.17 -15.18 23.11
C LEU A 51 2.41 -16.26 22.05
N GLU A 52 3.53 -16.96 22.11
CA GLU A 52 3.87 -18.04 21.17
C GLU A 52 2.81 -19.15 21.22
N LYS A 53 2.35 -19.56 22.41
CA LYS A 53 1.27 -20.56 22.57
C LYS A 53 -0.04 -20.08 21.95
N ASN A 54 -0.40 -18.81 22.16
CA ASN A 54 -1.61 -18.24 21.59
C ASN A 54 -1.55 -18.26 20.05
N ILE A 55 -0.48 -17.74 19.49
CA ILE A 55 -0.27 -17.67 18.02
C ILE A 55 -0.27 -19.07 17.39
N ALA A 56 0.42 -20.03 18.02
CA ALA A 56 0.46 -21.42 17.53
C ALA A 56 -0.93 -22.12 17.56
N ALA A 57 -1.82 -21.69 18.46
CA ALA A 57 -3.17 -22.22 18.55
C ALA A 57 -4.18 -21.55 17.61
N MET A 58 -3.82 -20.41 16.99
CA MET A 58 -4.72 -19.69 16.07
C MET A 58 -4.91 -20.43 14.76
N PRO A 59 -6.15 -20.52 14.24
CA PRO A 59 -6.40 -20.90 12.85
C PRO A 59 -5.74 -19.93 11.86
N SER A 60 -5.68 -20.32 10.58
CA SER A 60 -5.16 -19.42 9.56
C SER A 60 -6.00 -18.13 9.46
N VAL A 61 -5.37 -17.03 9.11
CA VAL A 61 -6.05 -15.73 8.92
C VAL A 61 -7.22 -15.85 7.94
N THR A 62 -7.03 -16.59 6.84
CA THR A 62 -8.09 -16.81 5.85
C THR A 62 -9.27 -17.56 6.40
N THR A 63 -9.05 -18.56 7.29
CA THR A 63 -10.11 -19.28 7.97
C THR A 63 -10.90 -18.35 8.89
N LEU A 64 -10.20 -17.58 9.73
CA LEU A 64 -10.83 -16.64 10.66
C LEU A 64 -11.68 -15.60 9.93
N LEU A 65 -11.16 -15.00 8.87
CA LEU A 65 -11.88 -14.00 8.08
C LEU A 65 -13.07 -14.60 7.34
N HIS A 66 -12.94 -15.82 6.82
CA HIS A 66 -14.04 -16.53 6.15
C HIS A 66 -15.18 -16.88 7.13
N GLU A 67 -14.84 -17.16 8.38
CA GLU A 67 -15.81 -17.37 9.46
C GLU A 67 -16.43 -16.06 10.01
N GLY A 68 -16.03 -14.91 9.46
CA GLY A 68 -16.55 -13.59 9.85
C GLY A 68 -15.92 -13.01 11.12
N LYS A 69 -14.75 -13.51 11.52
CA LYS A 69 -14.00 -12.93 12.65
C LYS A 69 -13.49 -11.53 12.31
N THR A 70 -13.62 -10.65 13.28
CA THR A 70 -13.16 -9.26 13.17
C THR A 70 -11.66 -9.14 13.51
N PRO A 71 -11.00 -8.01 13.16
CA PRO A 71 -9.66 -7.73 13.65
C PRO A 71 -9.54 -7.75 15.17
N GLU A 72 -10.58 -7.31 15.88
CA GLU A 72 -10.64 -7.34 17.33
C GLU A 72 -10.70 -8.79 17.87
N ASP A 73 -11.50 -9.67 17.25
CA ASP A 73 -11.50 -11.10 17.60
C ASP A 73 -10.11 -11.72 17.46
N MET A 74 -9.41 -11.41 16.36
CA MET A 74 -8.05 -11.91 16.14
C MET A 74 -7.07 -11.35 17.17
N MET A 75 -7.19 -10.07 17.51
CA MET A 75 -6.38 -9.45 18.57
C MET A 75 -6.62 -10.16 19.92
N GLN A 76 -7.87 -10.40 20.30
CA GLN A 76 -8.19 -11.08 21.55
C GLN A 76 -7.68 -12.53 21.59
N MET A 77 -7.71 -13.23 20.46
CA MET A 77 -7.12 -14.58 20.35
C MET A 77 -5.60 -14.55 20.49
N ALA A 78 -4.92 -13.65 19.76
CA ALA A 78 -3.47 -13.52 19.81
C ALA A 78 -2.97 -13.11 21.20
N LEU A 79 -3.70 -12.21 21.87
CA LEU A 79 -3.35 -11.64 23.16
C LEU A 79 -4.15 -12.27 24.33
N ALA A 80 -4.62 -13.52 24.18
CA ALA A 80 -5.31 -14.22 25.26
C ALA A 80 -4.42 -14.33 26.53
N GLY A 81 -4.96 -13.93 27.67
CA GLY A 81 -4.22 -13.85 28.93
C GLY A 81 -3.52 -12.52 29.19
N PHE A 82 -3.52 -11.62 28.21
CA PHE A 82 -3.10 -10.22 28.36
C PHE A 82 -4.32 -9.31 28.54
N ALA A 83 -4.08 -8.03 28.85
CA ALA A 83 -5.11 -6.99 28.93
C ALA A 83 -4.90 -5.98 27.80
N PRO A 84 -5.31 -6.30 26.54
CA PRO A 84 -5.09 -5.42 25.42
C PRO A 84 -5.90 -4.13 25.54
N ASN A 85 -5.33 -3.02 25.08
CA ASN A 85 -5.99 -1.74 24.98
C ASN A 85 -6.00 -1.30 23.50
N VAL A 86 -7.17 -1.06 22.94
CA VAL A 86 -7.30 -0.53 21.57
C VAL A 86 -6.92 0.95 21.59
N LEU A 87 -5.86 1.29 20.88
CA LEU A 87 -5.32 2.65 20.84
C LEU A 87 -5.91 3.46 19.68
N ASP A 88 -6.15 2.83 18.54
CA ASP A 88 -6.68 3.49 17.34
C ASP A 88 -7.44 2.48 16.46
N GLU A 89 -8.42 2.97 15.73
CA GLU A 89 -9.18 2.21 14.74
C GLU A 89 -9.37 3.07 13.49
N ARG A 90 -9.06 2.48 12.32
CA ARG A 90 -9.17 3.17 11.03
C ARG A 90 -9.87 2.30 10.00
N THR A 91 -10.75 2.91 9.24
CA THR A 91 -11.28 2.28 8.03
C THR A 91 -10.21 2.26 6.95
N VAL A 92 -9.96 1.08 6.38
CA VAL A 92 -9.01 0.90 5.29
C VAL A 92 -9.74 0.45 4.03
N GLN A 93 -9.24 0.89 2.87
CA GLN A 93 -9.79 0.49 1.58
C GLN A 93 -8.67 0.39 0.54
N TYR A 94 -8.89 -0.44 -0.48
CA TYR A 94 -8.03 -0.44 -1.66
C TYR A 94 -8.38 0.78 -2.51
N GLN A 95 -7.52 1.78 -2.48
CA GLN A 95 -7.70 3.02 -3.24
C GLN A 95 -6.39 3.44 -3.88
N CYS A 96 -6.46 3.81 -5.16
CA CYS A 96 -5.33 4.39 -5.87
C CYS A 96 -5.49 5.91 -5.92
N ASP A 97 -4.40 6.61 -5.64
CA ASP A 97 -4.33 8.07 -5.70
C ASP A 97 -3.92 8.59 -7.09
N CYS A 98 -3.89 7.73 -8.11
CA CYS A 98 -3.58 8.18 -9.46
C CYS A 98 -4.76 8.97 -10.05
N SER A 99 -4.43 10.01 -10.81
CA SER A 99 -5.40 10.80 -11.57
C SER A 99 -4.80 11.25 -12.91
N ALA A 100 -5.64 11.70 -13.82
CA ALA A 100 -5.19 12.27 -15.07
C ALA A 100 -4.29 13.50 -14.84
N GLU A 101 -4.66 14.37 -13.88
CA GLU A 101 -3.88 15.55 -13.52
C GLU A 101 -2.49 15.18 -13.04
N ARG A 102 -2.41 14.25 -12.09
CA ARG A 102 -1.14 13.81 -11.50
C ARG A 102 -0.21 13.14 -12.52
N THR A 103 -0.76 12.32 -13.41
CA THR A 103 0.02 11.69 -14.48
C THR A 103 0.44 12.68 -15.55
N LYS A 104 -0.38 13.71 -15.82
CA LYS A 104 -0.04 14.83 -16.69
C LYS A 104 1.12 15.67 -16.12
N GLU A 105 1.06 16.04 -14.85
CA GLU A 105 2.15 16.76 -14.16
C GLU A 105 3.46 15.97 -14.19
N MET A 106 3.38 14.63 -14.02
CA MET A 106 4.54 13.76 -14.15
C MET A 106 5.15 13.84 -15.56
N LEU A 107 4.33 13.81 -16.63
CA LEU A 107 4.80 13.96 -18.01
C LEU A 107 5.43 15.35 -18.23
N LEU A 108 4.80 16.42 -17.76
CA LEU A 108 5.35 17.77 -17.87
C LEU A 108 6.69 17.90 -17.15
N SER A 109 6.91 17.16 -16.05
CA SER A 109 8.19 17.18 -15.31
C SER A 109 9.38 16.59 -16.08
N LEU A 110 9.15 15.82 -17.17
CA LEU A 110 10.21 15.32 -18.05
C LEU A 110 10.93 16.44 -18.79
N GLY A 111 10.29 17.60 -18.92
CA GLY A 111 10.83 18.76 -19.59
C GLY A 111 10.59 18.76 -21.10
N ARG A 112 10.71 19.97 -21.68
CA ARG A 112 10.36 20.24 -23.07
C ARG A 112 11.07 19.35 -24.09
N ALA A 113 12.37 19.11 -23.88
CA ALA A 113 13.18 18.36 -24.84
C ALA A 113 12.73 16.91 -24.98
N GLU A 114 12.41 16.26 -23.82
CA GLU A 114 11.95 14.88 -23.79
C GLU A 114 10.54 14.75 -24.35
N LEU A 115 9.63 15.65 -23.98
CA LEU A 115 8.28 15.68 -24.54
C LEU A 115 8.29 15.87 -26.07
N ALA A 116 9.19 16.70 -26.60
CA ALA A 116 9.34 16.89 -28.04
C ALA A 116 9.88 15.63 -28.74
N ARG A 117 10.84 14.94 -28.12
CA ARG A 117 11.38 13.68 -28.64
C ARG A 117 10.27 12.59 -28.67
N MET A 118 9.52 12.46 -27.59
CA MET A 118 8.38 11.51 -27.51
C MET A 118 7.34 11.81 -28.58
N ARG A 119 6.96 13.08 -28.77
CA ARG A 119 6.01 13.49 -29.80
C ARG A 119 6.48 13.14 -31.21
N ASP A 120 7.78 13.29 -31.50
CA ASP A 120 8.35 13.00 -32.84
C ASP A 120 8.36 11.49 -33.13
N GLU A 121 8.37 10.64 -32.09
CA GLU A 121 8.20 9.18 -32.18
C GLU A 121 6.71 8.78 -32.32
N ASP A 122 5.82 9.29 -31.45
CA ASP A 122 4.38 9.11 -31.48
C ASP A 122 3.70 10.36 -30.90
N PRO A 123 2.77 11.01 -31.60
CA PRO A 123 2.06 12.18 -31.10
C PRO A 123 1.15 11.89 -29.92
N THR A 124 0.89 10.61 -29.58
CA THR A 124 0.07 10.16 -28.46
C THR A 124 0.87 9.38 -27.44
N CYS A 125 0.53 9.52 -26.16
CA CYS A 125 1.16 8.78 -25.06
C CYS A 125 0.11 8.14 -24.19
N GLU A 126 0.24 6.83 -23.92
CA GLU A 126 -0.57 6.12 -22.91
C GLU A 126 0.27 5.92 -21.65
N VAL A 127 -0.23 6.39 -20.52
CA VAL A 127 0.32 6.13 -19.19
C VAL A 127 -0.55 5.12 -18.47
N VAL A 128 0.02 4.01 -18.02
CA VAL A 128 -0.68 2.96 -17.27
C VAL A 128 -0.23 2.99 -15.81
N CYS A 129 -1.18 3.11 -14.90
CA CYS A 129 -0.89 3.04 -13.48
C CYS A 129 -0.52 1.62 -13.07
N HIS A 130 0.67 1.41 -12.50
CA HIS A 130 1.11 0.10 -12.04
C HIS A 130 0.29 -0.47 -10.88
N PHE A 131 -0.38 0.39 -10.09
CA PHE A 131 -1.14 -0.04 -8.92
C PHE A 131 -2.56 -0.49 -9.28
N CYS A 132 -3.32 0.35 -10.03
CA CYS A 132 -4.73 0.07 -10.36
C CYS A 132 -4.99 -0.26 -11.83
N HIS A 133 -3.97 -0.22 -12.67
CA HIS A 133 -4.02 -0.45 -14.11
C HIS A 133 -4.91 0.52 -14.90
N SER A 134 -5.32 1.65 -14.29
CA SER A 134 -5.99 2.73 -15.02
C SER A 134 -5.10 3.27 -16.12
N LYS A 135 -5.72 3.56 -17.26
CA LYS A 135 -5.04 4.05 -18.46
C LYS A 135 -5.41 5.51 -18.71
N TYR A 136 -4.40 6.33 -18.96
CA TYR A 136 -4.53 7.74 -19.27
C TYR A 136 -3.87 8.00 -20.62
N GLN A 137 -4.57 8.66 -21.54
CA GLN A 137 -4.07 9.00 -22.86
C GLN A 137 -3.88 10.50 -22.97
N TYR A 138 -2.76 10.90 -23.58
CA TYR A 138 -2.37 12.30 -23.75
C TYR A 138 -1.94 12.59 -25.19
N ASP A 139 -2.35 13.77 -25.67
CA ASP A 139 -1.79 14.36 -26.90
C ASP A 139 -0.52 15.16 -26.53
N LEU A 140 0.62 14.72 -27.03
CA LEU A 140 1.91 15.33 -26.72
C LEU A 140 2.07 16.73 -27.34
N ASN A 141 1.33 17.07 -28.41
CA ASN A 141 1.30 18.44 -28.92
C ASN A 141 0.60 19.37 -27.93
N ALA A 142 -0.52 18.93 -27.33
CA ALA A 142 -1.23 19.71 -26.31
C ALA A 142 -0.37 19.88 -25.05
N LEU A 143 0.32 18.82 -24.60
CA LEU A 143 1.22 18.91 -23.46
C LEU A 143 2.41 19.86 -23.69
N LEU A 144 3.00 19.87 -24.88
CA LEU A 144 4.06 20.82 -25.25
C LEU A 144 3.57 22.26 -25.24
N ALA A 145 2.37 22.52 -25.78
CA ALA A 145 1.77 23.85 -25.76
C ALA A 145 1.51 24.33 -24.31
N GLU A 146 1.03 23.43 -23.45
CA GLU A 146 0.80 23.71 -22.03
C GLU A 146 2.13 24.00 -21.32
N TYR A 147 3.19 23.19 -21.57
CA TYR A 147 4.51 23.40 -21.01
C TYR A 147 5.06 24.78 -21.38
N ASP A 148 4.97 25.14 -22.67
CA ASP A 148 5.48 26.42 -23.17
C ASP A 148 4.70 27.62 -22.58
N ALA A 149 3.38 27.46 -22.35
CA ALA A 149 2.55 28.47 -21.69
C ALA A 149 2.96 28.66 -20.22
N GLN A 150 3.14 27.57 -19.47
CA GLN A 150 3.57 27.63 -18.06
C GLN A 150 4.98 28.26 -17.93
N ALA A 151 5.88 27.95 -18.83
CA ALA A 151 7.22 28.54 -18.85
C ALA A 151 7.19 30.04 -19.16
N ALA A 152 6.29 30.50 -20.02
CA ALA A 152 6.09 31.91 -20.33
C ALA A 152 5.51 32.69 -19.14
N GLU A 153 4.55 32.11 -18.41
CA GLU A 153 3.99 32.70 -17.20
C GLU A 153 5.02 32.81 -16.07
N ALA A 154 5.84 31.75 -15.88
CA ALA A 154 6.90 31.75 -14.88
C ALA A 154 8.03 32.75 -15.17
N ALA A 155 8.19 33.17 -16.42
CA ALA A 155 9.20 34.16 -16.86
C ALA A 155 8.72 35.62 -16.70
N GLN A 156 7.44 35.88 -16.38
CA GLN A 156 6.93 37.21 -16.11
C GLN A 156 7.33 37.65 -14.70
N PRO A 157 7.99 38.81 -14.53
CA PRO A 157 8.33 39.32 -13.21
C PRO A 157 7.03 39.63 -12.45
N LYS A 158 6.92 39.12 -11.22
CA LYS A 158 5.85 39.52 -10.29
C LYS A 158 6.06 40.99 -9.97
N GLU A 159 5.13 41.84 -10.42
CA GLU A 159 5.03 43.21 -9.97
C GLU A 159 4.64 43.32 -8.48
#